data_54480ab9ff024d4281bea50865c3a8d1
#
_entry.id   54480ab9ff024d4281bea50865c3a8d1
#
_cell.length_a   1.000
_cell.length_b   1.000
_cell.length_c   1.000
_cell.angle_alpha   90.00
_cell.angle_beta   90.00
_cell.angle_gamma   90.00
#
_symmetry.space_group_name_H-M   'P 1'
#
loop_
_entity.id
_entity.type
_entity.pdbx_description
1 polymer ?
#
loop_
_entity_poly.entity_id
_entity_poly.type
_entity_poly.pdbx_seq_one_letter_code
_entity_poly.pdbx_strand_id
1 'polypeptide(L)'
;MRGKWIALGYMPLEKGIARVMGMEPYKFSYPKLKRIDVYANLYDGLKKAIKYSRKMLKKFRKEHDYFYVHLKECDLPGHDNKPLDKVKMIELIDDRFFGFLKGFVGDDTKLIVTADHTTASRMKAHTADPEPVLTYPYPGGIDKKRKILY
;
A
#
# COMPACT_ATOMS: atom_id res chain seq x y z
N MET A 1 -17.92 3.95 -11.83
CA MET A 1 -17.24 2.63 -11.82
C MET A 1 -18.28 1.53 -11.76
N ARG A 2 -18.06 0.37 -12.40
CA ARG A 2 -18.92 -0.81 -12.19
C ARG A 2 -18.35 -1.59 -11.01
N GLY A 3 -19.24 -2.12 -10.12
CA GLY A 3 -18.86 -2.87 -8.92
C GLY A 3 -18.68 -2.01 -7.66
N LYS A 4 -18.63 -2.67 -6.50
CA LYS A 4 -18.50 -2.02 -5.19
C LYS A 4 -17.02 -1.88 -4.83
N TRP A 5 -16.58 -0.66 -4.66
CA TRP A 5 -15.20 -0.31 -4.33
C TRP A 5 -15.08 0.20 -2.89
N ILE A 6 -14.04 -0.24 -2.19
CA ILE A 6 -13.65 0.28 -0.89
C ILE A 6 -12.22 0.84 -0.95
N ALA A 7 -12.02 2.03 -0.41
CA ALA A 7 -10.72 2.68 -0.35
C ALA A 7 -10.20 2.71 1.10
N LEU A 8 -9.05 2.09 1.32
CA LEU A 8 -8.34 2.01 2.59
C LEU A 8 -7.12 2.94 2.55
N GLY A 9 -7.39 4.24 2.63
CA GLY A 9 -6.41 5.31 2.75
C GLY A 9 -6.74 6.18 3.97
N TYR A 10 -5.81 6.97 4.44
CA TYR A 10 -6.01 7.77 5.66
C TYR A 10 -5.82 9.27 5.47
N MET A 11 -5.20 9.70 4.37
CA MET A 11 -5.04 11.12 4.10
C MET A 11 -6.35 11.74 3.59
N PRO A 12 -6.63 13.01 3.91
CA PRO A 12 -7.84 13.70 3.45
C PRO A 12 -7.98 13.72 1.92
N LEU A 13 -6.88 13.95 1.21
CA LEU A 13 -6.84 13.98 -0.27
C LEU A 13 -7.29 12.64 -0.87
N GLU A 14 -6.71 11.53 -0.41
CA GLU A 14 -7.04 10.18 -0.87
C GLU A 14 -8.53 9.87 -0.65
N LYS A 15 -9.05 10.24 0.52
CA LYS A 15 -10.48 10.07 0.84
C LYS A 15 -11.38 10.94 -0.05
N GLY A 16 -10.91 12.14 -0.41
CA GLY A 16 -11.60 13.03 -1.35
C GLY A 16 -11.68 12.41 -2.75
N ILE A 17 -10.55 11.97 -3.27
CA ILE A 17 -10.45 11.30 -4.57
C ILE A 17 -11.32 10.04 -4.59
N ALA A 18 -11.24 9.20 -3.54
CA ALA A 18 -12.04 8.00 -3.43
C ALA A 18 -13.55 8.31 -3.56
N ARG A 19 -14.04 9.35 -2.88
CA ARG A 19 -15.46 9.78 -2.98
C ARG A 19 -15.83 10.22 -4.39
N VAL A 20 -15.00 11.06 -5.02
CA VAL A 20 -15.24 11.53 -6.39
C VAL A 20 -15.28 10.36 -7.37
N MET A 21 -14.43 9.36 -7.14
CA MET A 21 -14.39 8.14 -7.96
C MET A 21 -15.51 7.14 -7.65
N GLY A 22 -16.40 7.42 -6.68
CA GLY A 22 -17.47 6.52 -6.28
C GLY A 22 -17.02 5.33 -5.44
N MET A 23 -15.84 5.39 -4.83
CA MET A 23 -15.36 4.39 -3.87
C MET A 23 -15.87 4.74 -2.47
N GLU A 24 -16.13 3.74 -1.65
CA GLU A 24 -16.40 3.92 -0.22
C GLU A 24 -15.10 4.17 0.55
N PRO A 25 -14.82 5.40 1.05
CA PRO A 25 -13.62 5.66 1.83
C PRO A 25 -13.79 5.16 3.25
N TYR A 26 -12.98 4.20 3.65
CA TYR A 26 -13.06 3.66 5.00
C TYR A 26 -12.24 4.47 5.99
N LYS A 27 -12.83 4.77 7.15
CA LYS A 27 -12.22 5.64 8.16
C LYS A 27 -11.12 4.89 8.92
N PHE A 28 -9.87 5.26 8.68
CA PHE A 28 -8.76 4.98 9.55
C PHE A 28 -8.26 6.29 10.16
N SER A 29 -8.14 6.33 11.48
CA SER A 29 -7.53 7.46 12.18
C SER A 29 -6.08 7.13 12.45
N TYR A 30 -5.19 7.93 11.86
CA TYR A 30 -3.75 7.77 12.12
C TYR A 30 -3.48 7.97 13.62
N PRO A 31 -2.64 7.15 14.25
CA PRO A 31 -2.37 7.28 15.67
C PRO A 31 -1.75 8.63 15.99
N LYS A 32 -2.13 9.19 17.14
CA LYS A 32 -1.48 10.40 17.67
C LYS A 32 0.02 10.13 17.86
N LEU A 33 0.84 11.13 17.58
CA LEU A 33 2.28 11.08 17.82
C LEU A 33 2.53 10.86 19.31
N LYS A 34 3.34 9.87 19.64
CA LYS A 34 3.65 9.48 21.02
C LYS A 34 5.10 9.72 21.40
N ARG A 35 5.96 9.89 20.41
CA ARG A 35 7.41 10.00 20.55
C ARG A 35 7.92 11.25 19.86
N ILE A 36 9.05 11.77 20.33
CA ILE A 36 9.78 12.86 19.67
C ILE A 36 10.33 12.37 18.32
N ASP A 37 10.74 11.10 18.25
CA ASP A 37 11.24 10.49 17.01
C ASP A 37 10.08 10.29 16.01
N VAL A 38 10.15 11.06 14.92
CA VAL A 38 9.15 11.06 13.83
C VAL A 38 9.09 9.68 13.14
N TYR A 39 10.24 9.03 12.92
CA TYR A 39 10.30 7.75 12.20
C TYR A 39 9.78 6.60 13.04
N ALA A 40 10.03 6.61 14.37
CA ALA A 40 9.42 5.65 15.28
C ALA A 40 7.89 5.76 15.30
N ASN A 41 7.35 7.00 15.27
CA ASN A 41 5.91 7.22 15.15
C ASN A 41 5.35 6.74 13.80
N LEU A 42 6.07 7.02 12.71
CA LEU A 42 5.70 6.62 11.36
C LEU A 42 5.66 5.09 11.24
N TYR A 43 6.66 4.40 11.78
CA TYR A 43 6.75 2.94 11.82
C TYR A 43 5.59 2.31 12.61
N ASP A 44 5.27 2.87 13.78
CA ASP A 44 4.11 2.43 14.57
C ASP A 44 2.77 2.74 13.87
N GLY A 45 2.71 3.84 13.13
CA GLY A 45 1.58 4.20 12.28
C GLY A 45 1.35 3.18 11.17
N LEU A 46 2.40 2.83 10.45
CA LEU A 46 2.38 1.82 9.38
C LEU A 46 1.92 0.45 9.89
N LYS A 47 2.44 -0.01 11.05
CA LYS A 47 1.96 -1.25 11.69
C LYS A 47 0.45 -1.25 11.90
N LYS A 48 -0.09 -0.13 12.37
CA LYS A 48 -1.54 0.00 12.61
C LYS A 48 -2.33 0.08 11.33
N ALA A 49 -1.82 0.81 10.32
CA ALA A 49 -2.44 0.89 9.00
C ALA A 49 -2.51 -0.49 8.33
N ILE A 50 -1.42 -1.27 8.37
CA ILE A 50 -1.39 -2.64 7.88
C ILE A 50 -2.40 -3.54 8.63
N LYS A 51 -2.37 -3.50 9.97
CA LYS A 51 -3.32 -4.29 10.79
C LYS A 51 -4.77 -3.95 10.46
N TYR A 52 -5.07 -2.68 10.29
CA TYR A 52 -6.39 -2.20 9.93
C TYR A 52 -6.79 -2.65 8.53
N SER A 53 -5.91 -2.49 7.52
CA SER A 53 -6.17 -2.91 6.15
C SER A 53 -6.45 -4.42 6.07
N ARG A 54 -5.64 -5.24 6.73
CA ARG A 54 -5.88 -6.69 6.83
C ARG A 54 -7.24 -7.03 7.43
N LYS A 55 -7.65 -6.32 8.50
CA LYS A 55 -8.96 -6.51 9.12
C LYS A 55 -10.10 -6.15 8.15
N MET A 56 -9.96 -5.04 7.42
CA MET A 56 -10.99 -4.57 6.49
C MET A 56 -11.09 -5.48 5.26
N LEU A 57 -9.97 -5.91 4.70
CA LEU A 57 -9.94 -6.89 3.61
C LEU A 57 -10.70 -8.17 3.99
N LYS A 58 -10.42 -8.73 5.17
CA LYS A 58 -11.14 -9.92 5.67
C LYS A 58 -12.63 -9.67 5.86
N LYS A 59 -12.98 -8.51 6.46
CA LYS A 59 -14.37 -8.19 6.80
C LYS A 59 -15.23 -8.01 5.54
N PHE A 60 -14.72 -7.33 4.54
CA PHE A 60 -15.49 -6.91 3.37
C PHE A 60 -15.28 -7.76 2.12
N ARG A 61 -14.49 -8.84 2.20
CA ARG A 61 -14.20 -9.72 1.06
C ARG A 61 -15.43 -10.18 0.29
N LYS A 62 -16.54 -10.42 1.00
CA LYS A 62 -17.80 -10.92 0.40
C LYS A 62 -18.77 -9.80 0.00
N GLU A 63 -18.50 -8.56 0.41
CA GLU A 63 -19.40 -7.42 0.23
C GLU A 63 -18.94 -6.46 -0.86
N HIS A 64 -17.63 -6.48 -1.17
CA HIS A 64 -17.00 -5.58 -2.14
C HIS A 64 -16.24 -6.36 -3.19
N ASP A 65 -16.30 -5.83 -4.43
CA ASP A 65 -15.63 -6.41 -5.60
C ASP A 65 -14.17 -5.93 -5.71
N TYR A 66 -13.89 -4.71 -5.23
CA TYR A 66 -12.58 -4.07 -5.38
C TYR A 66 -12.11 -3.41 -4.10
N PHE A 67 -10.79 -3.53 -3.86
CA PHE A 67 -10.10 -2.93 -2.73
C PHE A 67 -8.94 -2.08 -3.22
N TYR A 68 -8.95 -0.80 -2.88
CA TYR A 68 -7.81 0.09 -3.03
C TYR A 68 -7.15 0.29 -1.66
N VAL A 69 -5.88 -0.08 -1.53
CA VAL A 69 -5.11 0.06 -0.28
C VAL A 69 -3.91 0.95 -0.54
N HIS A 70 -3.81 2.05 0.17
CA HIS A 70 -2.69 2.98 0.07
C HIS A 70 -1.92 3.04 1.40
N LEU A 71 -0.61 2.71 1.34
CA LEU A 71 0.35 2.76 2.45
C LEU A 71 1.39 3.83 2.10
N LYS A 72 1.36 4.97 2.80
CA LYS A 72 2.12 6.17 2.41
C LYS A 72 3.46 6.34 3.13
N GLU A 73 3.75 5.54 4.14
CA GLU A 73 4.86 5.79 5.06
C GLU A 73 6.26 5.77 4.43
N CYS A 74 6.40 5.20 3.23
CA CYS A 74 7.68 5.17 2.51
C CYS A 74 8.06 6.52 1.89
N ASP A 75 7.12 7.46 1.77
CA ASP A 75 7.34 8.75 1.11
C ASP A 75 8.20 9.69 1.96
N LEU A 76 7.84 9.92 3.22
CA LEU A 76 8.54 10.86 4.11
C LEU A 76 10.04 10.56 4.28
N PRO A 77 10.48 9.33 4.56
CA PRO A 77 11.90 9.03 4.64
C PRO A 77 12.64 9.22 3.30
N GLY A 78 11.93 9.16 2.17
CA GLY A 78 12.47 9.57 0.87
C GLY A 78 12.79 11.06 0.82
N HIS A 79 11.84 11.91 1.19
CA HIS A 79 12.02 13.37 1.23
C HIS A 79 13.10 13.83 2.21
N ASP A 80 13.28 13.13 3.31
CA ASP A 80 14.24 13.49 4.36
C ASP A 80 15.63 12.86 4.16
N ASN A 81 15.88 12.20 3.02
CA ASN A 81 17.12 11.46 2.76
C ASN A 81 17.45 10.46 3.87
N LYS A 82 16.48 9.66 4.25
CA LYS A 82 16.59 8.58 5.25
C LYS A 82 16.39 7.20 4.62
N PRO A 83 17.32 6.76 3.74
CA PRO A 83 17.12 5.53 2.96
C PRO A 83 16.96 4.29 3.85
N LEU A 84 17.66 4.22 4.97
CA LEU A 84 17.56 3.07 5.88
C LEU A 84 16.17 3.00 6.56
N ASP A 85 15.58 4.14 6.90
CA ASP A 85 14.22 4.17 7.45
C ASP A 85 13.20 3.82 6.37
N LYS A 86 13.42 4.24 5.12
CA LYS A 86 12.59 3.82 3.98
C LYS A 86 12.65 2.30 3.77
N VAL A 87 13.85 1.70 3.82
CA VAL A 87 14.01 0.24 3.74
C VAL A 87 13.24 -0.47 4.84
N LYS A 88 13.35 -0.03 6.11
CA LYS A 88 12.57 -0.61 7.22
C LYS A 88 11.07 -0.55 7.02
N MET A 89 10.54 0.53 6.39
CA MET A 89 9.11 0.62 6.07
C MET A 89 8.72 -0.40 5.00
N ILE A 90 9.54 -0.54 3.95
CA ILE A 90 9.31 -1.51 2.87
C ILE A 90 9.35 -2.94 3.41
N GLU A 91 10.36 -3.28 4.22
CA GLU A 91 10.47 -4.60 4.87
C GLU A 91 9.24 -4.91 5.74
N LEU A 92 8.75 -3.92 6.48
CA LEU A 92 7.54 -4.08 7.28
C LEU A 92 6.30 -4.34 6.42
N ILE A 93 6.17 -3.65 5.28
CA ILE A 93 5.08 -3.87 4.32
C ILE A 93 5.20 -5.28 3.74
N ASP A 94 6.40 -5.68 3.32
CA ASP A 94 6.63 -7.02 2.77
C ASP A 94 6.26 -8.11 3.78
N ASP A 95 6.86 -8.09 4.96
CA ASP A 95 6.62 -9.09 5.99
C ASP A 95 5.14 -9.15 6.41
N ARG A 96 4.57 -8.00 6.76
CA ARG A 96 3.26 -7.96 7.43
C ARG A 96 2.08 -7.87 6.47
N PHE A 97 2.22 -7.18 5.34
CA PHE A 97 1.10 -7.01 4.42
C PHE A 97 1.16 -8.01 3.27
N PHE A 98 2.28 -8.10 2.56
CA PHE A 98 2.43 -9.10 1.49
C PHE A 98 2.49 -10.53 2.03
N GLY A 99 3.13 -10.77 3.17
CA GLY A 99 3.06 -12.05 3.88
C GLY A 99 1.62 -12.48 4.17
N PHE A 100 0.73 -11.54 4.54
CA PHE A 100 -0.70 -11.82 4.68
C PHE A 100 -1.39 -12.06 3.33
N LEU A 101 -1.09 -11.24 2.30
CA LEU A 101 -1.73 -11.35 0.99
C LEU A 101 -1.46 -12.70 0.32
N LYS A 102 -0.28 -13.30 0.49
CA LYS A 102 0.05 -14.65 -0.02
C LYS A 102 -1.00 -15.71 0.36
N GLY A 103 -1.58 -15.62 1.56
CA GLY A 103 -2.62 -16.55 2.01
C GLY A 103 -4.05 -16.02 1.83
N PHE A 104 -4.20 -14.76 1.45
CA PHE A 104 -5.51 -14.12 1.29
C PHE A 104 -5.98 -14.08 -0.17
N VAL A 105 -5.06 -13.87 -1.10
CA VAL A 105 -5.32 -13.83 -2.54
C VAL A 105 -5.44 -15.25 -3.07
N GLY A 106 -6.61 -15.60 -3.60
CA GLY A 106 -6.88 -16.89 -4.25
C GLY A 106 -6.99 -16.74 -5.76
N ASP A 107 -7.36 -17.83 -6.43
CA ASP A 107 -7.49 -17.89 -7.89
C ASP A 107 -8.60 -16.97 -8.44
N ASP A 108 -9.54 -16.59 -7.59
CA ASP A 108 -10.65 -15.67 -7.85
C ASP A 108 -10.27 -14.20 -7.72
N THR A 109 -9.05 -13.90 -7.31
CA THR A 109 -8.63 -12.55 -6.93
C THR A 109 -7.47 -12.07 -7.78
N LYS A 110 -7.62 -10.91 -8.42
CA LYS A 110 -6.52 -10.22 -9.12
C LYS A 110 -5.87 -9.22 -8.17
N LEU A 111 -4.57 -9.35 -7.95
CA LEU A 111 -3.76 -8.39 -7.23
C LEU A 111 -2.98 -7.52 -8.21
N ILE A 112 -3.04 -6.21 -8.01
CA ILE A 112 -2.20 -5.24 -8.70
C ILE A 112 -1.44 -4.46 -7.63
N VAL A 113 -0.13 -4.39 -7.74
CA VAL A 113 0.73 -3.61 -6.86
C VAL A 113 1.50 -2.60 -7.69
N THR A 114 1.46 -1.35 -7.27
CA THR A 114 2.19 -0.25 -7.91
C THR A 114 2.46 0.85 -6.88
N ALA A 115 3.19 1.88 -7.28
CA ALA A 115 3.33 3.11 -6.50
C ALA A 115 2.67 4.27 -7.25
N ASP A 116 2.43 5.37 -6.56
CA ASP A 116 1.88 6.61 -7.13
C ASP A 116 3.00 7.48 -7.73
N HIS A 117 4.19 7.45 -7.13
CA HIS A 117 5.39 8.14 -7.59
C HIS A 117 6.64 7.62 -6.88
N THR A 118 7.79 7.78 -7.50
CA THR A 118 9.10 7.60 -6.86
C THR A 118 9.46 8.84 -6.05
N THR A 119 9.86 8.64 -4.78
CA THR A 119 10.48 9.65 -3.93
C THR A 119 11.92 9.22 -3.66
N ALA A 120 12.84 9.65 -4.53
CA ALA A 120 14.23 9.23 -4.45
C ALA A 120 14.93 9.90 -3.26
N SER A 121 15.43 9.11 -2.31
CA SER A 121 16.05 9.62 -1.08
C SER A 121 17.20 10.58 -1.36
N ARG A 122 18.04 10.28 -2.36
CA ARG A 122 19.16 11.15 -2.74
C ARG A 122 18.70 12.51 -3.27
N MET A 123 17.56 12.54 -3.97
CA MET A 123 17.00 13.76 -4.57
C MET A 123 16.13 14.53 -3.58
N LYS A 124 15.66 13.90 -2.50
CA LYS A 124 14.73 14.47 -1.53
C LYS A 124 13.44 15.01 -2.17
N ALA A 125 13.08 14.46 -3.31
CA ALA A 125 11.97 14.93 -4.14
C ALA A 125 11.36 13.79 -4.93
N HIS A 126 10.17 14.04 -5.46
CA HIS A 126 9.57 13.16 -6.46
C HIS A 126 10.40 13.24 -7.75
N THR A 127 10.55 12.10 -8.41
CA THR A 127 11.23 11.98 -9.69
C THR A 127 10.29 11.43 -10.75
N ALA A 128 10.66 11.61 -12.03
CA ALA A 128 9.89 11.11 -13.17
C ALA A 128 10.24 9.66 -13.55
N ASP A 129 10.85 8.92 -12.65
CA ASP A 129 11.16 7.50 -12.87
C ASP A 129 9.85 6.70 -13.03
N PRO A 130 9.80 5.74 -13.96
CA PRO A 130 8.63 4.90 -14.13
C PRO A 130 8.39 4.02 -12.91
N GLU A 131 7.13 3.94 -12.47
CA GLU A 131 6.74 3.10 -11.35
C GLU A 131 6.58 1.63 -11.79
N PRO A 132 7.07 0.68 -10.99
CA PRO A 132 6.87 -0.73 -11.28
C PRO A 132 5.40 -1.11 -11.09
N VAL A 133 4.92 -2.01 -11.95
CA VAL A 133 3.59 -2.62 -11.81
C VAL A 133 3.71 -4.12 -11.74
N LEU A 134 3.25 -4.69 -10.62
CA LEU A 134 3.14 -6.14 -10.46
C LEU A 134 1.67 -6.55 -10.59
N THR A 135 1.39 -7.58 -11.36
CA THR A 135 0.06 -8.19 -11.45
C THR A 135 0.11 -9.66 -11.09
N TYR A 136 -0.85 -10.13 -10.29
CA TYR A 136 -1.01 -11.54 -9.94
C TYR A 136 -2.50 -11.92 -9.98
N PRO A 137 -2.89 -13.08 -10.56
CA PRO A 137 -2.05 -13.90 -11.44
C PRO A 137 -1.63 -13.14 -12.70
N TYR A 138 -0.51 -13.52 -13.28
CA TYR A 138 -0.02 -12.89 -14.51
C TYR A 138 -0.99 -13.18 -15.67
N PRO A 139 -1.38 -12.17 -16.46
CA PRO A 139 -2.22 -12.40 -17.62
C PRO A 139 -1.46 -13.28 -18.66
N GLY A 140 -1.86 -14.53 -18.83
CA GLY A 140 -1.19 -15.47 -19.72
C GLY A 140 -0.55 -16.67 -19.04
N GLY A 141 -0.77 -16.82 -17.72
CA GLY A 141 -0.23 -17.92 -16.92
C GLY A 141 1.22 -17.68 -16.46
N ILE A 142 1.63 -18.42 -15.46
CA ILE A 142 3.01 -18.36 -14.95
C ILE A 142 3.87 -19.17 -15.90
N ASP A 143 4.65 -18.50 -16.77
CA ASP A 143 5.79 -19.14 -17.42
C ASP A 143 6.85 -19.42 -16.35
N LYS A 144 6.90 -20.67 -15.87
CA LYS A 144 7.86 -21.13 -14.87
C LYS A 144 9.33 -20.97 -15.27
N LYS A 145 9.60 -20.57 -16.52
CA LYS A 145 10.95 -20.34 -17.05
C LYS A 145 11.41 -18.89 -17.01
N ARG A 146 10.53 -17.92 -16.76
CA ARG A 146 10.95 -16.53 -16.59
C ARG A 146 11.47 -16.32 -15.17
N LYS A 147 12.79 -16.28 -15.03
CA LYS A 147 13.45 -15.70 -13.86
C LYS A 147 13.04 -14.21 -13.82
N ILE A 148 12.37 -13.79 -12.75
CA ILE A 148 12.19 -12.37 -12.48
C ILE A 148 13.59 -11.85 -12.15
N LEU A 149 14.14 -11.04 -13.06
CA LEU A 149 15.33 -10.25 -12.77
C LEU A 149 14.85 -9.03 -11.98
N TYR A 150 15.29 -8.93 -10.74
CA TYR A 150 15.12 -7.74 -9.89
C TYR A 150 16.09 -6.64 -10.31
#